data_fbd0f025e69a4e161d073ab3ab354d6e
#
_entry.id   fbd0f025e69a4e161d073ab3ab354d6e
#
_cell.length_a   1.000
_cell.length_b   1.000
_cell.length_c   1.000
_cell.angle_alpha   90.00
_cell.angle_beta   90.00
_cell.angle_gamma   90.00
#
_symmetry.space_group_name_H-M   'P 1'
#
loop_
_entity.id
_entity.type
_entity.pdbx_description
1 polymer ?
#
loop_
_entity_poly.entity_id
_entity_poly.type
_entity_poly.pdbx_seq_one_letter_code
_entity_poly.pdbx_strand_id
1 'polypeptide(L)'
;MTQPQARCLILACGNTLRGDDGVGLWLAEWAERRFAEHDGVRVIARQQWTPELAEDVARVESVLFIDCSVDSPPGSVRLTAVEPAAAGQGIATHHSGAAGLLALARDYYSSLPKTAQLLTIGAGSTELGEVFSDAVQAALPKACKMIEETVLRFPAL
;
A
#
# COMPACT_ATOMS: atom_id res chain seq x y z
N MET A 1 -6.15 16.73 -24.41
CA MET A 1 -6.34 15.30 -24.17
C MET A 1 -6.04 14.97 -22.72
N THR A 2 -7.01 14.43 -22.03
CA THR A 2 -6.80 13.93 -20.68
C THR A 2 -6.08 12.58 -20.75
N GLN A 3 -5.02 12.42 -19.94
CA GLN A 3 -4.38 11.12 -19.81
C GLN A 3 -5.38 10.12 -19.24
N PRO A 4 -5.33 8.83 -19.66
CA PRO A 4 -6.17 7.80 -19.06
C PRO A 4 -5.93 7.77 -17.55
N GLN A 5 -6.99 7.83 -16.78
CA GLN A 5 -6.91 7.75 -15.34
C GLN A 5 -6.51 6.32 -14.94
N ALA A 6 -5.54 6.19 -14.05
CA ALA A 6 -5.18 4.87 -13.53
C ALA A 6 -6.39 4.24 -12.82
N ARG A 7 -6.59 2.95 -13.02
CA ARG A 7 -7.70 2.22 -12.40
C ARG A 7 -7.30 1.55 -11.09
N CYS A 8 -6.01 1.24 -10.97
CA CYS A 8 -5.44 0.62 -9.78
C CYS A 8 -4.30 1.48 -9.26
N LEU A 9 -4.32 1.74 -7.97
CA LEU A 9 -3.23 2.39 -7.26
C LEU A 9 -2.58 1.40 -6.32
N ILE A 10 -1.25 1.24 -6.44
CA ILE A 10 -0.44 0.56 -5.44
C ILE A 10 0.21 1.67 -4.61
N LEU A 11 -0.11 1.71 -3.33
CA LEU A 11 0.34 2.77 -2.43
C LEU A 11 1.13 2.16 -1.27
N ALA A 12 2.44 2.34 -1.32
CA ALA A 12 3.36 1.75 -0.35
C ALA A 12 3.98 2.81 0.56
N CYS A 13 4.34 2.40 1.77
CA CYS A 13 5.13 3.25 2.65
C CYS A 13 6.20 2.45 3.37
N GLY A 14 7.21 3.15 3.85
CA GLY A 14 8.28 2.59 4.65
C GLY A 14 9.53 3.44 4.65
N ASN A 15 10.42 3.13 5.59
CA ASN A 15 11.70 3.82 5.75
C ASN A 15 12.83 2.85 5.47
N THR A 16 13.55 3.05 4.37
CA THR A 16 14.65 2.19 3.94
C THR A 16 15.85 2.21 4.90
N LEU A 17 15.91 3.17 5.80
CA LEU A 17 16.97 3.26 6.80
C LEU A 17 16.65 2.48 8.08
N ARG A 18 15.49 1.85 8.15
CA ARG A 18 15.01 1.11 9.33
C ARG A 18 14.79 -0.38 9.05
N GLY A 19 15.78 -1.03 8.44
CA GLY A 19 15.75 -2.47 8.21
C GLY A 19 14.48 -2.90 7.46
N ASP A 20 13.70 -3.77 8.08
CA ASP A 20 12.51 -4.35 7.46
C ASP A 20 11.41 -3.33 7.15
N ASP A 21 11.43 -2.17 7.79
CA ASP A 21 10.47 -1.11 7.48
C ASP A 21 10.58 -0.61 6.03
N GLY A 22 11.71 -0.84 5.38
CA GLY A 22 11.92 -0.51 3.97
C GLY A 22 11.28 -1.48 2.98
N VAL A 23 10.67 -2.56 3.44
CA VAL A 23 10.14 -3.60 2.54
C VAL A 23 9.04 -3.08 1.63
N GLY A 24 8.18 -2.16 2.11
CA GLY A 24 7.14 -1.57 1.29
C GLY A 24 7.69 -0.84 0.07
N LEU A 25 8.77 -0.10 0.24
CA LEU A 25 9.43 0.63 -0.86
C LEU A 25 10.11 -0.32 -1.84
N TRP A 26 10.72 -1.38 -1.33
CA TRP A 26 11.30 -2.42 -2.18
C TRP A 26 10.24 -3.07 -3.06
N LEU A 27 9.09 -3.42 -2.47
CA LEU A 27 7.98 -4.01 -3.20
C LEU A 27 7.35 -3.04 -4.20
N ALA A 28 7.32 -1.74 -3.88
CA ALA A 28 6.86 -0.71 -4.81
C ALA A 28 7.75 -0.63 -6.05
N GLU A 29 9.07 -0.65 -5.87
CA GLU A 29 10.00 -0.68 -6.99
C GLU A 29 9.81 -1.92 -7.86
N TRP A 30 9.63 -3.08 -7.23
CA TRP A 30 9.34 -4.31 -7.94
C TRP A 30 8.04 -4.18 -8.75
N ALA A 31 6.99 -3.62 -8.14
CA ALA A 31 5.70 -3.43 -8.80
C ALA A 31 5.79 -2.47 -9.98
N GLU A 32 6.56 -1.39 -9.87
CA GLU A 32 6.78 -0.46 -10.98
C GLU A 32 7.36 -1.19 -12.20
N ARG A 33 8.33 -2.05 -11.98
CA ARG A 33 8.92 -2.85 -13.06
C ARG A 33 7.95 -3.89 -13.60
N ARG A 34 7.27 -4.60 -12.70
CA ARG A 34 6.33 -5.68 -13.06
C ARG A 34 5.16 -5.17 -13.89
N PHE A 35 4.65 -4.00 -13.56
CA PHE A 35 3.47 -3.42 -14.20
C PHE A 35 3.79 -2.26 -15.15
N ALA A 36 5.02 -2.13 -15.58
CA ALA A 36 5.46 -1.03 -16.43
C ALA A 36 4.66 -0.91 -17.74
N GLU A 37 4.19 -2.04 -18.29
CA GLU A 37 3.38 -2.07 -19.50
C GLU A 37 1.87 -1.99 -19.27
N HIS A 38 1.45 -1.84 -18.01
CA HIS A 38 0.04 -1.77 -17.62
C HIS A 38 -0.34 -0.32 -17.32
N ASP A 39 -0.89 0.39 -18.29
CA ASP A 39 -1.27 1.81 -18.16
C ASP A 39 -2.31 2.05 -17.06
N GLY A 40 -3.09 1.03 -16.71
CA GLY A 40 -4.10 1.13 -15.66
C GLY A 40 -3.55 1.04 -14.24
N VAL A 41 -2.25 0.77 -14.07
CA VAL A 41 -1.63 0.62 -12.75
C VAL A 41 -0.68 1.79 -12.48
N ARG A 42 -0.89 2.45 -11.35
CA ARG A 42 -0.02 3.52 -10.85
C ARG A 42 0.59 3.09 -9.52
N VAL A 43 1.87 3.35 -9.33
CA VAL A 43 2.57 3.05 -8.07
C VAL A 43 3.03 4.34 -7.42
N ILE A 44 2.68 4.52 -6.15
CA ILE A 44 3.16 5.63 -5.31
C ILE A 44 3.84 5.02 -4.09
N ALA A 45 5.05 5.48 -3.81
CA ALA A 45 5.81 5.07 -2.63
C ALA A 45 6.24 6.30 -1.85
N ARG A 46 6.03 6.27 -0.54
CA ARG A 46 6.39 7.36 0.36
C ARG A 46 7.02 6.78 1.62
N GLN A 47 7.83 7.58 2.28
CA GLN A 47 8.34 7.17 3.59
C GLN A 47 7.19 7.01 4.58
N GLN A 48 6.18 7.85 4.46
CA GLN A 48 5.02 7.89 5.33
C GLN A 48 3.83 8.39 4.51
N TRP A 49 2.65 7.81 4.72
CA TRP A 49 1.44 8.29 4.06
C TRP A 49 0.98 9.59 4.70
N THR A 50 0.58 10.53 3.86
CA THR A 50 0.13 11.85 4.25
C THR A 50 -1.29 12.10 3.75
N PRO A 51 -2.05 13.02 4.37
CA PRO A 51 -3.47 13.22 4.04
C PRO A 51 -3.75 13.57 2.58
N GLU A 52 -2.85 14.25 1.89
CA GLU A 52 -3.05 14.61 0.48
C GLU A 52 -3.12 13.40 -0.45
N LEU A 53 -2.60 12.25 -0.03
CA LEU A 53 -2.71 11.00 -0.80
C LEU A 53 -4.16 10.51 -0.91
N ALA A 54 -5.06 11.02 -0.08
CA ALA A 54 -6.48 10.70 -0.17
C ALA A 54 -7.08 11.09 -1.53
N GLU A 55 -6.57 12.13 -2.17
CA GLU A 55 -7.00 12.50 -3.52
C GLU A 55 -6.67 11.40 -4.53
N ASP A 56 -5.47 10.87 -4.49
CA ASP A 56 -5.06 9.77 -5.37
C ASP A 56 -5.90 8.52 -5.12
N VAL A 57 -6.18 8.21 -3.87
CA VAL A 57 -7.02 7.07 -3.48
C VAL A 57 -8.45 7.24 -3.98
N ALA A 58 -9.00 8.47 -3.89
CA ALA A 58 -10.37 8.75 -4.32
C ALA A 58 -10.57 8.60 -5.85
N ARG A 59 -9.51 8.70 -6.62
CA ARG A 59 -9.57 8.71 -8.09
C ARG A 59 -9.46 7.35 -8.75
N VAL A 60 -9.21 6.29 -7.99
CA VAL A 60 -9.01 4.94 -8.55
C VAL A 60 -10.18 4.02 -8.19
N GLU A 61 -10.37 2.99 -8.99
CA GLU A 61 -11.37 1.96 -8.72
C GLU A 61 -10.89 0.94 -7.70
N SER A 62 -9.58 0.69 -7.66
CA SER A 62 -8.98 -0.29 -6.74
C SER A 62 -7.69 0.27 -6.16
N VAL A 63 -7.46 -0.01 -4.88
CA VAL A 63 -6.21 0.36 -4.21
C VAL A 63 -5.64 -0.82 -3.43
N LEU A 64 -4.33 -1.01 -3.57
CA LEU A 64 -3.57 -1.94 -2.75
C LEU A 64 -2.56 -1.13 -1.94
N PHE A 65 -2.79 -1.09 -0.63
CA PHE A 65 -1.84 -0.51 0.32
C PHE A 65 -0.79 -1.55 0.68
N ILE A 66 0.46 -1.15 0.81
CA ILE A 66 1.57 -2.03 1.21
C ILE A 66 2.32 -1.38 2.37
N ASP A 67 2.46 -2.11 3.46
CA ASP A 67 3.13 -1.63 4.66
C ASP A 67 3.82 -2.77 5.41
N CYS A 68 4.79 -2.40 6.23
CA CYS A 68 5.45 -3.31 7.17
C CYS A 68 4.68 -3.29 8.50
N SER A 69 4.56 -4.44 9.15
CA SER A 69 3.88 -4.55 10.45
C SER A 69 4.86 -5.03 11.51
N VAL A 70 4.97 -4.28 12.60
CA VAL A 70 5.77 -4.68 13.76
C VAL A 70 4.97 -5.61 14.70
N ASP A 71 3.67 -5.70 14.51
CA ASP A 71 2.77 -6.48 15.36
C ASP A 71 2.47 -7.87 14.80
N SER A 72 2.97 -8.17 13.60
CA SER A 72 2.77 -9.45 12.94
C SER A 72 4.03 -10.32 13.07
N PRO A 73 3.89 -11.65 13.01
CA PRO A 73 5.07 -12.53 13.05
C PRO A 73 6.08 -12.18 11.97
N PRO A 74 7.38 -12.21 12.25
CA PRO A 74 8.41 -11.91 11.26
C PRO A 74 8.27 -12.73 9.98
N GLY A 75 8.28 -12.06 8.84
CA GLY A 75 8.17 -12.70 7.53
C GLY A 75 6.76 -13.15 7.15
N SER A 76 5.75 -12.88 7.98
CA SER A 76 4.37 -13.15 7.61
C SER A 76 3.93 -12.19 6.51
N VAL A 77 3.13 -12.69 5.56
CA VAL A 77 2.55 -11.89 4.49
C VAL A 77 1.04 -12.03 4.58
N ARG A 78 0.35 -10.93 4.83
CA ARG A 78 -1.11 -10.92 5.01
C ARG A 78 -1.77 -9.94 4.07
N LEU A 79 -2.88 -10.36 3.50
CA LEU A 79 -3.73 -9.53 2.65
C LEU A 79 -5.09 -9.42 3.33
N THR A 80 -5.51 -8.20 3.64
CA THR A 80 -6.79 -7.95 4.32
C THR A 80 -7.57 -6.85 3.59
N ALA A 81 -8.91 -6.98 3.60
CA ALA A 81 -9.77 -5.90 3.12
C ALA A 81 -9.71 -4.71 4.08
N VAL A 82 -9.78 -3.51 3.52
CA VAL A 82 -9.74 -2.27 4.31
C VAL A 82 -11.05 -1.52 4.14
N GLU A 83 -11.65 -1.16 5.27
CA GLU A 83 -12.82 -0.29 5.30
C GLU A 83 -12.41 1.11 5.76
N PRO A 84 -13.12 2.16 5.32
CA PRO A 84 -12.85 3.51 5.83
C PRO A 84 -13.04 3.58 7.33
N ALA A 85 -12.20 4.34 8.02
CA ALA A 85 -12.39 4.61 9.43
C ALA A 85 -13.74 5.29 9.65
N ALA A 86 -14.31 5.09 10.85
CA ALA A 86 -15.64 5.61 11.18
C ALA A 86 -15.70 7.14 11.07
N ALA A 87 -16.84 7.65 10.59
CA ALA A 87 -17.10 9.08 10.53
C ALA A 87 -17.07 9.71 11.93
N GLY A 88 -16.58 10.95 12.01
CA GLY A 88 -16.53 11.70 13.26
C GLY A 88 -15.28 11.51 14.10
N GLN A 89 -14.39 10.60 13.72
CA GLN A 89 -13.09 10.53 14.34
C GLN A 89 -12.18 11.55 13.66
N GLY A 90 -11.48 12.35 14.45
CA GLY A 90 -10.67 13.44 13.92
C GLY A 90 -9.49 12.98 13.07
N ILE A 91 -8.99 13.88 12.22
CA ILE A 91 -7.82 13.65 11.36
C ILE A 91 -6.64 13.12 12.18
N ALA A 92 -6.47 13.60 13.41
CA ALA A 92 -5.35 13.22 14.27
C ALA A 92 -5.31 11.72 14.60
N THR A 93 -6.43 11.01 14.55
CA THR A 93 -6.48 9.58 14.87
C THR A 93 -6.30 8.67 13.66
N HIS A 94 -6.35 9.22 12.42
CA HIS A 94 -6.36 8.41 11.20
C HIS A 94 -5.29 8.79 10.19
N HIS A 95 -4.48 9.77 10.48
CA HIS A 95 -3.60 10.41 9.52
C HIS A 95 -2.56 9.50 8.89
N SER A 96 -2.28 8.34 9.45
CA SER A 96 -1.20 7.48 8.99
C SER A 96 -1.63 6.13 8.44
N GLY A 97 -2.89 5.74 8.57
CA GLY A 97 -3.34 4.41 8.20
C GLY A 97 -4.13 4.35 6.90
N ALA A 98 -4.20 3.14 6.32
CA ALA A 98 -5.00 2.90 5.12
C ALA A 98 -6.48 3.26 5.33
N ALA A 99 -7.05 2.83 6.46
CA ALA A 99 -8.45 3.15 6.80
C ALA A 99 -8.68 4.66 6.94
N GLY A 100 -7.68 5.38 7.46
CA GLY A 100 -7.73 6.84 7.57
C GLY A 100 -7.71 7.53 6.22
N LEU A 101 -6.89 7.06 5.28
CA LEU A 101 -6.86 7.62 3.93
C LEU A 101 -8.18 7.37 3.20
N LEU A 102 -8.78 6.19 3.38
CA LEU A 102 -10.10 5.92 2.81
C LEU A 102 -11.16 6.84 3.41
N ALA A 103 -11.11 7.10 4.71
CA ALA A 103 -12.04 8.02 5.37
C ALA A 103 -11.90 9.44 4.81
N LEU A 104 -10.68 9.91 4.61
CA LEU A 104 -10.43 11.23 4.01
C LEU A 104 -10.93 11.30 2.56
N ALA A 105 -10.73 10.23 1.78
CA ALA A 105 -11.24 10.15 0.41
C ALA A 105 -12.77 10.29 0.39
N ARG A 106 -13.45 9.55 1.25
CA ARG A 106 -14.90 9.63 1.40
C ARG A 106 -15.36 11.03 1.80
N ASP A 107 -14.74 11.61 2.82
CA ASP A 107 -15.23 12.83 3.45
C ASP A 107 -14.88 14.10 2.66
N TYR A 108 -13.73 14.15 2.01
CA TYR A 108 -13.27 15.34 1.29
C TYR A 108 -13.41 15.26 -0.22
N TYR A 109 -13.45 14.07 -0.80
CA TYR A 109 -13.53 13.88 -2.25
C TYR A 109 -14.81 13.16 -2.68
N SER A 110 -15.64 12.75 -1.73
CA SER A 110 -16.93 12.08 -1.97
C SER A 110 -16.80 10.86 -2.89
N SER A 111 -15.69 10.17 -2.81
CA SER A 111 -15.42 9.02 -3.67
C SER A 111 -14.56 8.00 -2.93
N LEU A 112 -14.84 6.73 -3.16
CA LEU A 112 -14.09 5.61 -2.60
C LEU A 112 -13.77 4.61 -3.71
N PRO A 113 -12.61 3.95 -3.64
CA PRO A 113 -12.36 2.78 -4.47
C PRO A 113 -13.41 1.70 -4.20
N LYS A 114 -13.77 0.96 -5.23
CA LYS A 114 -14.68 -0.19 -5.07
C LYS A 114 -14.02 -1.33 -4.32
N THR A 115 -12.70 -1.46 -4.44
CA THR A 115 -11.91 -2.48 -3.77
C THR A 115 -10.70 -1.83 -3.11
N ALA A 116 -10.52 -2.09 -1.83
CA ALA A 116 -9.36 -1.62 -1.07
C ALA A 116 -8.80 -2.76 -0.22
N GLN A 117 -7.53 -3.05 -0.39
CA GLN A 117 -6.84 -4.11 0.34
C GLN A 117 -5.51 -3.62 0.88
N LEU A 118 -5.08 -4.24 1.96
CA LEU A 118 -3.80 -3.95 2.61
C LEU A 118 -2.96 -5.21 2.66
N LEU A 119 -1.76 -5.14 2.08
CA LEU A 119 -0.74 -6.16 2.20
C LEU A 119 0.24 -5.74 3.29
N THR A 120 0.41 -6.57 4.31
CA THR A 120 1.39 -6.34 5.37
C THR A 120 2.42 -7.42 5.40
N ILE A 121 3.65 -7.04 5.65
CA ILE A 121 4.78 -7.95 5.84
C ILE A 121 5.27 -7.77 7.27
N GLY A 122 5.35 -8.87 8.03
CA GLY A 122 5.82 -8.84 9.41
C GLY A 122 7.30 -8.55 9.49
N ALA A 123 7.68 -7.55 10.30
CA ALA A 123 9.08 -7.19 10.53
C ALA A 123 9.75 -8.14 11.50
N GLY A 124 11.00 -8.51 11.21
CA GLY A 124 11.88 -9.17 12.15
C GLY A 124 12.75 -8.16 12.91
N SER A 125 13.11 -7.05 12.26
CA SER A 125 13.88 -5.98 12.88
C SER A 125 13.67 -4.67 12.15
N THR A 126 13.47 -3.59 12.92
CA THR A 126 13.39 -2.22 12.39
C THR A 126 14.53 -1.35 12.91
N GLU A 127 15.61 -1.97 13.32
CA GLU A 127 16.83 -1.26 13.73
C GLU A 127 17.43 -0.51 12.54
N LEU A 128 18.24 0.50 12.83
CA LEU A 128 18.90 1.28 11.79
C LEU A 128 19.73 0.40 10.88
N GLY A 129 19.58 0.57 9.57
CA GLY A 129 20.28 -0.20 8.55
C GLY A 129 19.41 -0.44 7.33
N GLU A 130 20.02 -0.83 6.24
CA GLU A 130 19.34 -1.02 4.96
C GLU A 130 19.12 -2.50 4.60
N VAL A 131 19.47 -3.41 5.50
CA VAL A 131 19.42 -4.85 5.25
C VAL A 131 18.15 -5.44 5.85
N PHE A 132 17.43 -6.23 5.07
CA PHE A 132 16.27 -6.97 5.56
C PHE A 132 16.71 -8.16 6.40
N SER A 133 15.92 -8.49 7.43
CA SER A 133 16.08 -9.72 8.19
C SER A 133 15.90 -10.94 7.25
N ASP A 134 16.45 -12.09 7.68
CA ASP A 134 16.30 -13.34 6.92
C ASP A 134 14.83 -13.68 6.71
N ALA A 135 13.98 -13.43 7.71
CA ALA A 135 12.55 -13.71 7.63
C ALA A 135 11.88 -12.90 6.52
N VAL A 136 12.20 -11.60 6.42
CA VAL A 136 11.65 -10.73 5.36
C VAL A 136 12.21 -11.10 4.00
N GLN A 137 13.52 -11.36 3.90
CA GLN A 137 14.11 -11.82 2.64
C GLN A 137 13.42 -13.07 2.11
N ALA A 138 13.15 -14.03 2.99
CA ALA A 138 12.47 -15.27 2.61
C ALA A 138 11.00 -15.03 2.19
N ALA A 139 10.38 -13.95 2.68
CA ALA A 139 8.99 -13.62 2.39
C ALA A 139 8.81 -12.86 1.05
N LEU A 140 9.87 -12.28 0.49
CA LEU A 140 9.76 -11.45 -0.71
C LEU A 140 9.10 -12.15 -1.90
N PRO A 141 9.45 -13.40 -2.26
CA PRO A 141 8.78 -14.07 -3.38
C PRO A 141 7.28 -14.23 -3.16
N LYS A 142 6.86 -14.56 -1.95
CA LYS A 142 5.44 -14.71 -1.61
C LYS A 142 4.72 -13.36 -1.68
N ALA A 143 5.34 -12.30 -1.17
CA ALA A 143 4.78 -10.95 -1.22
C ALA A 143 4.61 -10.48 -2.68
N CYS A 144 5.61 -10.67 -3.52
CA CYS A 144 5.53 -10.34 -4.94
C CYS A 144 4.40 -11.09 -5.64
N LYS A 145 4.28 -12.38 -5.37
CA LYS A 145 3.22 -13.21 -5.94
C LYS A 145 1.83 -12.72 -5.51
N MET A 146 1.66 -12.37 -4.23
CA MET A 146 0.39 -11.86 -3.73
C MET A 146 0.03 -10.52 -4.34
N ILE A 147 1.00 -9.62 -4.54
CA ILE A 147 0.77 -8.35 -5.24
C ILE A 147 0.30 -8.62 -6.66
N GLU A 148 1.01 -9.48 -7.39
CA GLU A 148 0.67 -9.81 -8.77
C GLU A 148 -0.75 -10.39 -8.87
N GLU A 149 -1.07 -11.40 -8.08
CA GLU A 149 -2.39 -12.01 -8.07
C GLU A 149 -3.49 -11.02 -7.70
N THR A 150 -3.24 -10.16 -6.71
CA THR A 150 -4.21 -9.17 -6.26
C THR A 150 -4.51 -8.15 -7.34
N VAL A 151 -3.47 -7.55 -7.92
CA VAL A 151 -3.62 -6.52 -8.95
C VAL A 151 -4.29 -7.09 -10.20
N LEU A 152 -3.90 -8.29 -10.63
CA LEU A 152 -4.49 -8.92 -11.81
C LEU A 152 -5.96 -9.34 -11.60
N ARG A 153 -6.41 -9.47 -10.36
CA ARG A 153 -7.82 -9.75 -10.04
C ARG A 153 -8.68 -8.51 -9.93
N PHE A 154 -8.08 -7.32 -9.82
CA PHE A 154 -8.86 -6.09 -9.77
C PHE A 154 -9.61 -5.90 -11.10
N PRO A 155 -10.89 -5.47 -11.03
CA PRO A 155 -11.69 -5.30 -12.25
C PRO A 155 -11.09 -4.28 -13.21
N ALA A 156 -11.23 -4.55 -14.50
CA ALA A 156 -11.00 -3.61 -15.59
C ALA A 156 -9.55 -3.11 -15.75
N LEU A 157 -8.58 -3.96 -15.47
CA LEU A 157 -7.18 -3.68 -15.85
C LEU A 157 -6.92 -4.05 -17.30
#